data_9c5766613e69430409b07b9189a2ad4a
#
_entry.id   9c5766613e69430409b07b9189a2ad4a
#
_cell.length_a   1.000
_cell.length_b   1.000
_cell.length_c   1.000
_cell.angle_alpha   90.00
_cell.angle_beta   90.00
_cell.angle_gamma   90.00
#
_symmetry.space_group_name_H-M   'P 1'
#
loop_
_entity.id
_entity.type
_entity.pdbx_description
1 polymer ?
#
loop_
_entity_poly.entity_id
_entity_poly.type
_entity_poly.pdbx_seq_one_letter_code
_entity_poly.pdbx_strand_id
1 'polypeptide(L)' 'MPSIEIDPELNRLAIEEAAQQYPEFAGHALRVIARPLLQGYAWQLEWKGAPPSGQRAWEFQNTAIRAYKRLAGIAG' A
#
# COMPACT_ATOMS: atom_id res chain seq x y z
N MET A 1 -8.79 -13.47 -13.86
CA MET A 1 -9.39 -12.36 -13.13
C MET A 1 -8.69 -11.06 -13.53
N PRO A 2 -9.45 -10.00 -13.76
CA PRO A 2 -8.83 -8.72 -14.07
C PRO A 2 -8.05 -8.18 -12.86
N SER A 3 -6.95 -7.51 -13.14
CA SER A 3 -6.19 -6.83 -12.10
C SER A 3 -6.98 -5.62 -11.60
N ILE A 4 -6.82 -5.31 -10.31
CA ILE A 4 -7.33 -4.05 -9.77
C ILE A 4 -6.40 -2.95 -10.27
N GLU A 5 -6.99 -1.95 -10.92
CA GLU A 5 -6.25 -0.79 -11.36
C GLU A 5 -6.11 0.17 -10.19
N ILE A 6 -4.88 0.51 -9.86
CA ILE A 6 -4.59 1.39 -8.73
C ILE A 6 -4.75 2.85 -9.15
N ASP A 7 -5.63 3.58 -8.46
CA ASP A 7 -5.84 5.00 -8.69
C ASP A 7 -4.62 5.77 -8.16
N PRO A 8 -3.90 6.53 -9.00
CA PRO A 8 -2.68 7.22 -8.56
C PRO A 8 -2.92 8.25 -7.47
N GLU A 9 -4.03 8.95 -7.49
CA GLU A 9 -4.33 9.96 -6.48
C GLU A 9 -4.65 9.32 -5.14
N LEU A 10 -5.47 8.27 -5.14
CA LEU A 10 -5.77 7.55 -3.90
C LEU A 10 -4.54 6.85 -3.35
N ASN A 11 -3.69 6.35 -4.23
CA ASN A 11 -2.41 5.77 -3.83
C ASN A 11 -1.54 6.78 -3.10
N ARG A 12 -1.43 8.00 -3.65
CA ARG A 12 -0.64 9.07 -3.04
C ARG A 12 -1.18 9.41 -1.66
N LEU A 13 -2.51 9.58 -1.54
CA LEU A 13 -3.13 9.91 -0.27
C LEU A 13 -2.95 8.81 0.77
N ALA A 14 -3.06 7.54 0.36
CA ALA A 14 -2.89 6.42 1.26
C ALA A 14 -1.46 6.33 1.81
N ILE A 15 -0.47 6.54 0.96
CA ILE A 15 0.93 6.52 1.37
C ILE A 15 1.24 7.71 2.28
N GLU A 16 0.70 8.89 1.97
CA GLU A 16 0.88 10.06 2.84
C GLU A 16 0.29 9.83 4.22
N GLU A 17 -0.90 9.24 4.29
CA GLU A 17 -1.54 8.94 5.57
C GLU A 17 -0.67 7.98 6.40
N ALA A 18 -0.16 6.93 5.77
CA ALA A 18 0.72 5.98 6.44
C ALA A 18 2.03 6.64 6.89
N ALA A 19 2.57 7.54 6.08
CA ALA A 19 3.81 8.24 6.42
C ALA A 19 3.66 9.18 7.61
N GLN A 20 2.44 9.63 7.90
CA GLN A 20 2.21 10.43 9.10
C GLN A 20 2.42 9.62 10.38
N GLN A 21 2.13 8.33 10.34
CA GLN A 21 2.34 7.43 11.47
C GLN A 21 3.75 6.83 11.50
N TYR A 22 4.38 6.72 10.34
CA TYR A 22 5.70 6.11 10.18
C TYR A 22 6.58 7.03 9.34
N PRO A 23 6.96 8.20 9.88
CA PRO A 23 7.66 9.22 9.09
C PRO A 23 9.02 8.79 8.54
N GLU A 24 9.64 7.79 9.15
CA GLU A 24 10.91 7.26 8.66
C GLU A 24 10.80 6.65 7.27
N PHE A 25 9.58 6.30 6.81
CA PHE A 25 9.37 5.73 5.49
C PHE A 25 8.83 6.72 4.47
N ALA A 26 8.69 7.99 4.84
CA ALA A 26 8.24 9.02 3.90
C ALA A 26 9.20 9.07 2.72
N GLY A 27 8.66 9.00 1.51
CA GLY A 27 9.46 9.02 0.29
C GLY A 27 10.04 7.67 -0.11
N HIS A 28 9.86 6.62 0.68
CA HIS A 28 10.38 5.28 0.38
C HIS A 28 9.39 4.36 -0.31
N ALA A 29 8.13 4.72 -0.32
CA ALA A 29 7.08 3.90 -0.93
C ALA A 29 6.72 4.43 -2.31
N LEU A 30 6.56 3.53 -3.27
CA LEU A 30 6.20 3.89 -4.62
C LEU A 30 4.70 3.77 -4.84
N ARG A 31 4.12 2.60 -4.55
CA ARG A 31 2.68 2.40 -4.74
C ARG A 31 2.18 1.13 -4.06
N VAL A 32 0.88 1.12 -3.80
CA VAL A 32 0.16 -0.08 -3.40
C VAL A 32 -0.14 -0.88 -4.66
N ILE A 33 0.00 -2.19 -4.60
CA ILE A 33 -0.35 -3.08 -5.71
C ILE A 33 -1.25 -4.21 -5.22
N ALA A 34 -2.12 -4.68 -6.11
CA ALA A 34 -3.00 -5.81 -5.83
C ALA A 34 -2.83 -6.84 -6.94
N ARG A 35 -2.31 -8.01 -6.59
CA ARG A 35 -2.11 -9.10 -7.54
C ARG A 35 -3.30 -10.04 -7.48
N PRO A 36 -3.93 -10.39 -8.61
CA PRO A 36 -5.05 -11.32 -8.59
C PRO A 36 -4.58 -12.72 -8.18
N LEU A 37 -5.38 -13.34 -7.32
CA LEU A 37 -5.19 -14.72 -6.89
C LEU A 37 -6.37 -15.54 -7.41
N LEU A 38 -6.34 -16.83 -7.15
CA LEU A 38 -7.46 -17.70 -7.49
C LEU A 38 -8.72 -17.23 -6.77
N GLN A 39 -8.57 -16.79 -5.51
CA GLN A 39 -9.65 -16.17 -4.75
C GLN A 39 -9.10 -14.87 -4.13
N GLY A 40 -9.67 -13.74 -4.55
CA GLY A 40 -9.29 -12.45 -4.00
C GLY A 40 -7.99 -11.90 -4.57
N TYR A 41 -7.29 -11.13 -3.77
CA TYR A 41 -6.10 -10.40 -4.18
C TYR A 41 -5.03 -10.47 -3.10
N ALA A 42 -3.77 -10.52 -3.53
CA ALA A 42 -2.63 -10.32 -2.64
C ALA A 42 -2.21 -8.87 -2.72
N TRP A 43 -2.32 -8.16 -1.61
CA TRP A 43 -2.00 -6.75 -1.50
C TRP A 43 -0.56 -6.58 -1.05
N GLN A 44 0.17 -5.71 -1.72
CA GLN A 44 1.58 -5.46 -1.42
C GLN A 44 1.88 -3.98 -1.59
N LEU A 45 3.00 -3.56 -1.03
CA LEU A 45 3.52 -2.21 -1.26
C LEU A 45 4.79 -2.34 -2.09
N GLU A 46 4.87 -1.57 -3.17
CA GLU A 46 6.08 -1.48 -3.97
C GLU A 46 6.94 -0.36 -3.40
N TRP A 47 8.20 -0.67 -3.12
CA TRP A 47 9.13 0.26 -2.51
C TRP A 47 10.05 0.88 -3.55
N LYS A 48 10.54 2.08 -3.28
CA LYS A 48 11.59 2.69 -4.07
C LYS A 48 12.92 2.10 -3.60
N GLY A 49 13.61 1.38 -4.49
CA GLY A 49 14.84 0.70 -4.13
C GLY A 49 14.62 -0.54 -3.29
N ALA A 50 15.60 -0.89 -2.48
CA ALA A 50 15.53 -2.09 -1.66
C ALA A 50 14.46 -1.93 -0.58
N PRO A 51 13.57 -2.92 -0.41
CA PRO A 51 12.56 -2.83 0.64
C PRO A 51 13.20 -2.86 2.02
N PRO A 52 12.72 -1.99 2.94
CA PRO A 52 13.19 -2.05 4.31
C PRO A 52 12.68 -3.30 5.01
N SER A 53 13.33 -3.67 6.09
CA SER A 53 12.93 -4.83 6.89
C SER A 53 12.53 -4.40 8.29
N GLY A 54 11.90 -5.31 9.03
CA GLY A 54 11.54 -5.10 10.41
C GLY A 54 10.04 -4.84 10.62
N GLN A 55 9.66 -4.81 11.90
CA GLN A 55 8.27 -4.71 12.29
C GLN A 55 7.62 -3.41 11.82
N ARG A 56 8.32 -2.28 11.95
CA ARG A 56 7.75 -1.00 11.57
C ARG A 56 7.51 -0.89 10.07
N ALA A 57 8.40 -1.47 9.26
CA ALA A 57 8.21 -1.49 7.81
C ALA A 57 6.97 -2.29 7.44
N TRP A 58 6.77 -3.42 8.09
CA TRP A 58 5.60 -4.26 7.89
C TRP A 58 4.31 -3.52 8.30
N GLU A 59 4.34 -2.82 9.43
CA GLU A 59 3.20 -2.04 9.89
C GLU A 59 2.89 -0.88 8.96
N PHE A 60 3.91 -0.20 8.46
CA PHE A 60 3.74 0.87 7.47
C PHE A 60 3.06 0.33 6.21
N GLN A 61 3.55 -0.79 5.70
CA GLN A 61 2.97 -1.42 4.51
C GLN A 61 1.48 -1.71 4.71
N ASN A 62 1.14 -2.34 5.83
CA ASN A 62 -0.25 -2.69 6.11
C ASN A 62 -1.12 -1.45 6.31
N THR A 63 -0.58 -0.41 6.94
CA THR A 63 -1.30 0.84 7.13
C THR A 63 -1.61 1.50 5.79
N ALA A 64 -0.63 1.54 4.87
CA ALA A 64 -0.83 2.10 3.54
C ALA A 64 -1.87 1.31 2.74
N ILE A 65 -1.80 -0.01 2.81
CA ILE A 65 -2.75 -0.87 2.11
C ILE A 65 -4.17 -0.66 2.64
N ARG A 66 -4.35 -0.64 3.95
CA ARG A 66 -5.67 -0.40 4.56
C ARG A 66 -6.21 0.97 4.21
N ALA A 67 -5.35 1.98 4.22
CA ALA A 67 -5.76 3.34 3.85
C ALA A 67 -6.22 3.38 2.39
N TYR A 68 -5.48 2.74 1.49
CA TYR A 68 -5.87 2.68 0.09
C TYR A 68 -7.22 1.99 -0.09
N LYS A 69 -7.41 0.84 0.54
CA LYS A 69 -8.66 0.10 0.42
C LYS A 69 -9.84 0.90 0.93
N ARG A 70 -9.67 1.62 2.05
CA ARG A 70 -10.70 2.47 2.60
C ARG A 70 -11.05 3.61 1.65
N LEU A 71 -10.05 4.31 1.13
CA LEU A 71 -10.26 5.44 0.21
C LEU A 71 -10.88 4.99 -1.11
N ALA A 72 -10.52 3.82 -1.58
CA ALA A 72 -11.05 3.27 -2.83
C ALA A 72 -12.40 2.57 -2.66
N GLY A 73 -12.88 2.43 -1.43
CA GLY A 73 -14.15 1.76 -1.16
C GLY A 73 -14.11 0.25 -1.36
N ILE A 74 -12.94 -0.35 -1.20
CA ILE A 74 -12.76 -1.79 -1.36
C ILE A 74 -12.98 -2.48 -0.02
N ALA A 75 -13.89 -3.46 0.00
CA ALA A 75 -14.20 -4.22 1.20
C ALA A 75 -13.15 -5.31 1.44
N GLY A 76 -12.92 -5.56 2.70
CA GLY A 76 -12.09 -6.67 3.15
C GLY A 76 -10.66 -6.36 3.39
#